data_a0bda012aa7684c589af53e62b57095e
#
_entry.id   a0bda012aa7684c589af53e62b57095e
#
_cell.length_a   1.000
_cell.length_b   1.000
_cell.length_c   1.000
_cell.angle_alpha   90.00
_cell.angle_beta   90.00
_cell.angle_gamma   90.00
#
_symmetry.space_group_name_H-M   'P 1'
#
loop_
_entity.id
_entity.type
_entity.pdbx_description
1 polymer ?
#
loop_
_entity_poly.entity_id
_entity_poly.type
_entity_poly.pdbx_seq_one_letter_code
_entity_poly.pdbx_strand_id
1 'polypeptide(L)'
;SKMKKAVHFGAGNIGRGFIGEILSKNGFDIHFVDTNKSIIDELNNRHSYEIGIASSEHEKISVKAVSGINNSENPEAVIEAIAKADILTTAIGPNVLPYIAELIAKGLQKRKEEKVQSPLDIIACENMIGGSEFLEEKVSDYLSESDKLYLSKFIGFPNAAVDRIVPAQKHKDV
;
A
#
# COMPACT_ATOMS: atom_id res chain seq x y z
N SER A 1 19.05 1.68 10.67
CA SER A 1 18.19 2.40 9.74
C SER A 1 16.73 2.05 9.99
N LYS A 2 15.84 2.96 9.68
CA LYS A 2 14.41 2.73 9.81
C LYS A 2 13.94 1.77 8.71
N MET A 3 12.97 0.92 9.03
CA MET A 3 12.30 0.12 8.03
C MET A 3 11.55 1.00 7.04
N LYS A 4 11.50 0.58 5.79
CA LYS A 4 10.62 1.16 4.79
C LYS A 4 9.17 0.88 5.17
N LYS A 5 8.27 1.78 4.81
CA LYS A 5 6.85 1.68 5.17
C LYS A 5 6.00 1.46 3.94
N ALA A 6 5.14 0.46 4.03
CA ALA A 6 4.17 0.14 2.99
C ALA A 6 2.75 0.34 3.50
N VAL A 7 1.89 0.88 2.66
CA VAL A 7 0.45 0.88 2.88
C VAL A 7 -0.15 -0.04 1.83
N HIS A 8 -0.90 -1.03 2.26
CA HIS A 8 -1.56 -1.97 1.35
C HIS A 8 -3.06 -1.97 1.57
N PHE A 9 -3.81 -1.56 0.56
CA PHE A 9 -5.27 -1.60 0.58
C PHE A 9 -5.75 -3.00 0.23
N GLY A 10 -6.43 -3.64 1.17
CA GLY A 10 -6.95 -4.98 1.06
C GLY A 10 -6.20 -5.95 1.99
N ALA A 11 -6.91 -6.53 2.94
CA ALA A 11 -6.35 -7.50 3.88
C ALA A 11 -6.87 -8.91 3.63
N GLY A 12 -7.36 -9.18 2.42
CA GLY A 12 -7.79 -10.50 1.99
C GLY A 12 -6.61 -11.42 1.66
N ASN A 13 -6.91 -12.60 1.12
CA ASN A 13 -5.91 -13.63 0.88
C ASN A 13 -4.78 -13.19 -0.06
N ILE A 14 -5.09 -12.47 -1.14
CA ILE A 14 -4.07 -12.02 -2.09
C ILE A 14 -3.15 -10.99 -1.44
N GLY A 15 -3.73 -10.02 -0.72
CA GLY A 15 -2.95 -8.97 -0.05
C GLY A 15 -2.04 -9.54 1.03
N ARG A 16 -2.58 -10.34 1.94
CA ARG A 16 -1.78 -10.94 3.00
C ARG A 16 -0.86 -12.04 2.48
N GLY A 17 -1.29 -12.81 1.46
CA GLY A 17 -0.47 -13.88 0.89
C GLY A 17 0.65 -13.35 0.03
N PHE A 18 0.34 -12.98 -1.20
CA PHE A 18 1.35 -12.66 -2.22
C PHE A 18 2.06 -11.33 -1.97
N ILE A 19 1.28 -10.25 -1.83
CA ILE A 19 1.86 -8.91 -1.73
C ILE A 19 2.56 -8.72 -0.38
N GLY A 20 1.94 -9.16 0.71
CA GLY A 20 2.52 -9.06 2.04
C GLY A 20 3.84 -9.80 2.15
N GLU A 21 3.94 -10.98 1.54
CA GLU A 21 5.19 -11.74 1.51
C GLU A 21 6.31 -10.97 0.80
N ILE A 22 6.01 -10.44 -0.41
CA ILE A 22 7.00 -9.67 -1.16
C ILE A 22 7.50 -8.48 -0.37
N LEU A 23 6.59 -7.71 0.21
CA LEU A 23 6.94 -6.52 0.99
C LEU A 23 7.74 -6.90 2.24
N SER A 24 7.31 -7.94 2.96
CA SER A 24 7.99 -8.40 4.17
C SER A 24 9.42 -8.86 3.86
N LYS A 25 9.61 -9.64 2.81
CA LYS A 25 10.94 -10.12 2.39
C LYS A 25 11.88 -8.98 2.01
N ASN A 26 11.33 -7.85 1.63
CA ASN A 26 12.12 -6.67 1.25
C ASN A 26 12.20 -5.62 2.36
N GLY A 27 11.89 -5.99 3.59
CA GLY A 27 12.15 -5.18 4.77
C GLY A 27 11.13 -4.08 5.03
N PHE A 28 9.90 -4.22 4.53
CA PHE A 28 8.86 -3.24 4.77
C PHE A 28 8.08 -3.53 6.05
N ASP A 29 7.75 -2.47 6.77
CA ASP A 29 6.73 -2.44 7.80
C ASP A 29 5.40 -2.17 7.08
N ILE A 30 4.41 -3.05 7.22
CA ILE A 30 3.22 -3.03 6.39
C ILE A 30 1.98 -2.61 7.18
N HIS A 31 1.31 -1.57 6.70
CA HIS A 31 0.00 -1.17 7.20
C HIS A 31 -1.07 -1.64 6.22
N PHE A 32 -1.82 -2.67 6.60
CA PHE A 32 -2.96 -3.15 5.80
C PHE A 32 -4.17 -2.26 6.07
N VAL A 33 -4.86 -1.88 5.02
CA VAL A 33 -6.08 -1.06 5.12
C VAL A 33 -7.26 -1.87 4.60
N ASP A 34 -8.28 -2.03 5.43
CA ASP A 34 -9.48 -2.81 5.07
C ASP A 34 -10.64 -2.38 5.95
N THR A 35 -11.85 -2.70 5.53
CA THR A 35 -13.07 -2.48 6.35
C THR A 35 -13.43 -3.69 7.19
N ASN A 36 -12.74 -4.82 7.02
CA ASN A 36 -12.97 -6.04 7.80
C ASN A 36 -12.37 -5.90 9.20
N LYS A 37 -13.20 -5.57 10.17
CA LYS A 37 -12.78 -5.33 11.55
C LYS A 37 -12.05 -6.52 12.16
N SER A 38 -12.54 -7.74 11.92
CA SER A 38 -11.96 -8.95 12.49
C SER A 38 -10.51 -9.15 12.04
N ILE A 39 -10.24 -8.99 10.77
CA ILE A 39 -8.88 -9.13 10.22
C ILE A 39 -7.98 -8.01 10.74
N ILE A 40 -8.47 -6.78 10.76
CA ILE A 40 -7.70 -5.63 11.24
C ILE A 40 -7.35 -5.79 12.72
N ASP A 41 -8.31 -6.19 13.55
CA ASP A 41 -8.07 -6.42 14.98
C ASP A 41 -7.02 -7.51 15.19
N GLU A 42 -7.08 -8.59 14.43
CA GLU A 42 -6.11 -9.67 14.53
C GLU A 42 -4.71 -9.22 14.14
N LEU A 43 -4.57 -8.45 13.06
CA LEU A 43 -3.28 -7.90 12.65
C LEU A 43 -2.69 -6.99 13.75
N ASN A 44 -3.52 -6.18 14.38
CA ASN A 44 -3.08 -5.28 15.44
C ASN A 44 -2.77 -5.99 16.76
N ASN A 45 -3.39 -7.13 17.02
CA ASN A 45 -3.11 -7.92 18.22
C ASN A 45 -1.83 -8.73 18.10
N ARG A 46 -1.55 -9.27 16.93
CA ARG A 46 -0.41 -10.17 16.71
C ARG A 46 0.79 -9.53 16.05
N HIS A 47 0.57 -8.52 15.19
CA HIS A 47 1.60 -7.89 14.37
C HIS A 47 2.37 -8.89 13.49
N SER A 48 1.73 -10.03 13.19
CA SER A 48 2.27 -11.10 12.36
C SER A 48 1.15 -11.99 11.87
N TYR A 49 1.42 -12.74 10.81
CA TYR A 49 0.55 -13.82 10.36
C TYR A 49 1.37 -14.85 9.59
N GLU A 50 0.79 -16.01 9.37
CA GLU A 50 1.46 -17.09 8.68
C GLU A 50 0.80 -17.39 7.34
N ILE A 51 1.63 -17.75 6.37
CA ILE A 51 1.18 -18.16 5.03
C ILE A 51 1.61 -19.61 4.84
N GLY A 52 0.67 -20.47 4.43
CA GLY A 52 0.99 -21.84 4.07
C GLY A 52 1.72 -21.89 2.73
N ILE A 53 2.74 -22.73 2.64
CA ILE A 53 3.44 -22.98 1.38
C ILE A 53 2.74 -24.09 0.63
N ALA A 54 2.31 -23.82 -0.62
CA ALA A 54 1.52 -24.74 -1.43
C ALA A 54 2.21 -26.08 -1.69
N SER A 55 3.55 -26.13 -1.66
CA SER A 55 4.35 -27.33 -1.92
C SER A 55 4.60 -28.17 -0.68
N SER A 56 4.16 -27.72 0.51
CA SER A 56 4.39 -28.43 1.78
C SER A 56 3.23 -28.21 2.73
N GLU A 57 2.75 -29.31 3.34
CA GLU A 57 1.67 -29.25 4.33
C GLU A 57 2.12 -28.67 5.67
N HIS A 58 3.42 -28.69 5.94
CA HIS A 58 3.97 -28.33 7.25
C HIS A 58 4.78 -27.04 7.25
N GLU A 59 5.16 -26.55 6.09
CA GLU A 59 5.96 -25.33 6.00
C GLU A 59 5.07 -24.09 5.92
N LYS A 60 5.44 -23.09 6.71
CA LYS A 60 4.73 -21.81 6.74
C LYS A 60 5.75 -20.67 6.71
N ILE A 61 5.36 -19.58 6.04
CA ILE A 61 6.13 -18.35 6.05
C ILE A 61 5.49 -17.42 7.05
N SER A 62 6.28 -16.90 7.97
CA SER A 62 5.81 -15.90 8.94
C SER A 62 6.05 -14.50 8.36
N VAL A 63 4.99 -13.70 8.30
CA VAL A 63 5.05 -12.29 7.90
C VAL A 63 4.93 -11.46 9.17
N LYS A 64 5.95 -10.64 9.44
CA LYS A 64 6.04 -9.83 10.66
C LYS A 64 6.04 -8.34 10.31
N ALA A 65 6.02 -7.49 11.34
CA ALA A 65 5.98 -6.03 11.20
C ALA A 65 4.75 -5.59 10.40
N VAL A 66 3.59 -6.11 10.79
CA VAL A 66 2.31 -5.78 10.18
C VAL A 66 1.37 -5.16 11.19
N SER A 67 0.51 -4.30 10.71
CA SER A 67 -0.58 -3.69 11.47
C SER A 67 -1.75 -3.46 10.52
N GLY A 68 -2.89 -3.08 11.07
CA GLY A 68 -4.07 -2.84 10.28
C GLY A 68 -4.75 -1.53 10.64
N ILE A 69 -5.39 -0.92 9.66
CA ILE A 69 -6.21 0.27 9.84
C ILE A 69 -7.56 0.01 9.20
N ASN A 70 -8.61 0.21 9.96
CA ASN A 70 -9.97 0.14 9.42
C ASN A 70 -10.30 1.50 8.82
N ASN A 71 -10.40 1.57 7.49
CA ASN A 71 -10.62 2.84 6.79
C ASN A 71 -12.04 3.40 6.93
N SER A 72 -13.01 2.60 7.33
CA SER A 72 -14.35 3.11 7.66
C SER A 72 -14.36 3.81 9.03
N GLU A 73 -13.64 3.24 10.00
CA GLU A 73 -13.62 3.73 11.36
C GLU A 73 -12.58 4.81 11.58
N ASN A 74 -11.45 4.74 10.86
CA ASN A 74 -10.32 5.63 11.11
C ASN A 74 -9.64 6.10 9.82
N PRO A 75 -10.34 6.87 8.98
CA PRO A 75 -9.76 7.36 7.73
C PRO A 75 -8.53 8.28 7.96
N GLU A 76 -8.50 9.03 9.06
CA GLU A 76 -7.37 9.90 9.37
C GLU A 76 -6.06 9.13 9.57
N ALA A 77 -6.13 7.94 10.16
CA ALA A 77 -4.94 7.09 10.33
C ALA A 77 -4.42 6.60 8.99
N VAL A 78 -5.31 6.36 8.01
CA VAL A 78 -4.91 5.97 6.65
C VAL A 78 -4.18 7.13 5.97
N ILE A 79 -4.70 8.34 6.09
CA ILE A 79 -4.08 9.54 5.53
C ILE A 79 -2.68 9.74 6.10
N GLU A 80 -2.52 9.59 7.42
CA GLU A 80 -1.22 9.67 8.09
C GLU A 80 -0.25 8.60 7.59
N ALA A 81 -0.74 7.38 7.42
CA ALA A 81 0.08 6.27 6.93
C ALA A 81 0.56 6.52 5.50
N ILE A 82 -0.30 7.04 4.63
CA ILE A 82 0.06 7.38 3.25
C ILE A 82 1.11 8.51 3.24
N ALA A 83 0.95 9.49 4.12
CA ALA A 83 1.91 10.61 4.21
C ALA A 83 3.33 10.11 4.51
N LYS A 84 3.47 9.01 5.21
CA LYS A 84 4.76 8.44 5.64
C LYS A 84 5.21 7.24 4.81
N ALA A 85 4.42 6.81 3.83
CA ALA A 85 4.70 5.59 3.09
C ALA A 85 5.81 5.76 2.07
N ASP A 86 6.51 4.67 1.82
CA ASP A 86 7.52 4.55 0.76
C ASP A 86 6.95 3.81 -0.45
N ILE A 87 5.91 3.01 -0.24
CA ILE A 87 5.15 2.34 -1.30
C ILE A 87 3.69 2.19 -0.86
N LEU A 88 2.79 2.28 -1.84
CA LEU A 88 1.37 2.01 -1.64
C LEU A 88 0.94 0.99 -2.68
N THR A 89 0.31 -0.08 -2.24
CA THR A 89 -0.17 -1.14 -3.13
C THR A 89 -1.66 -1.40 -2.87
N THR A 90 -2.35 -1.97 -3.85
CA THR A 90 -3.75 -2.35 -3.69
C THR A 90 -4.01 -3.78 -4.18
N ALA A 91 -4.92 -4.47 -3.52
CA ALA A 91 -5.48 -5.74 -3.97
C ALA A 91 -6.89 -5.85 -3.38
N ILE A 92 -7.79 -4.98 -3.85
CA ILE A 92 -9.15 -4.85 -3.31
C ILE A 92 -10.23 -5.13 -4.34
N GLY A 93 -9.83 -5.37 -5.59
CA GLY A 93 -10.73 -5.53 -6.72
C GLY A 93 -10.85 -4.24 -7.53
N PRO A 94 -10.88 -4.35 -8.88
CA PRO A 94 -10.93 -3.17 -9.77
C PRO A 94 -12.10 -2.24 -9.50
N ASN A 95 -13.25 -2.80 -9.13
CA ASN A 95 -14.47 -2.01 -8.91
C ASN A 95 -14.42 -1.19 -7.62
N VAL A 96 -13.52 -1.51 -6.71
CA VAL A 96 -13.37 -0.81 -5.43
C VAL A 96 -12.35 0.33 -5.53
N LEU A 97 -11.46 0.31 -6.51
CA LEU A 97 -10.44 1.35 -6.67
C LEU A 97 -10.99 2.78 -6.65
N PRO A 98 -12.10 3.11 -7.34
CA PRO A 98 -12.64 4.47 -7.29
C PRO A 98 -13.03 4.93 -5.88
N TYR A 99 -13.43 4.00 -5.01
CA TYR A 99 -13.87 4.33 -3.66
C TYR A 99 -12.74 4.67 -2.70
N ILE A 100 -11.51 4.24 -3.00
CA ILE A 100 -10.36 4.59 -2.16
C ILE A 100 -9.56 5.76 -2.73
N ALA A 101 -9.90 6.21 -3.93
CA ALA A 101 -9.17 7.27 -4.62
C ALA A 101 -9.15 8.59 -3.85
N GLU A 102 -10.28 8.98 -3.25
CA GLU A 102 -10.35 10.20 -2.45
C GLU A 102 -9.42 10.13 -1.23
N LEU A 103 -9.41 8.99 -0.57
CA LEU A 103 -8.57 8.78 0.61
C LEU A 103 -7.09 8.85 0.25
N ILE A 104 -6.72 8.24 -0.87
CA ILE A 104 -5.35 8.33 -1.39
C ILE A 104 -5.00 9.78 -1.71
N ALA A 105 -5.89 10.50 -2.39
CA ALA A 105 -5.68 11.91 -2.72
C ALA A 105 -5.41 12.73 -1.47
N LYS A 106 -6.18 12.52 -0.40
CA LYS A 106 -5.98 13.21 0.87
C LYS A 106 -4.63 12.91 1.48
N GLY A 107 -4.18 11.66 1.38
CA GLY A 107 -2.84 11.28 1.82
C GLY A 107 -1.73 11.99 1.04
N LEU A 108 -1.90 12.10 -0.28
CA LEU A 108 -0.95 12.82 -1.13
C LEU A 108 -0.94 14.32 -0.86
N GLN A 109 -2.11 14.91 -0.61
CA GLN A 109 -2.22 16.31 -0.21
C GLN A 109 -1.49 16.58 1.11
N LYS A 110 -1.59 15.64 2.06
CA LYS A 110 -0.88 15.75 3.32
C LYS A 110 0.63 15.65 3.13
N ARG A 111 1.11 14.78 2.24
CA ARG A 111 2.54 14.72 1.89
C ARG A 111 3.03 16.07 1.36
N LYS A 112 2.26 16.68 0.48
CA LYS A 112 2.58 18.01 -0.08
C LYS A 112 2.61 19.07 1.02
N GLU A 113 1.60 19.09 1.88
CA GLU A 113 1.49 20.03 3.00
C GLU A 113 2.68 19.90 3.95
N GLU A 114 3.12 18.67 4.22
CA GLU A 114 4.27 18.38 5.08
C GLU A 114 5.61 18.48 4.35
N LYS A 115 5.60 18.84 3.07
CA LYS A 115 6.80 19.04 2.23
C LYS A 115 7.66 17.77 2.11
N VAL A 116 7.01 16.63 2.01
CA VAL A 116 7.69 15.34 1.81
C VAL A 116 8.25 15.30 0.40
N GLN A 117 9.55 15.09 0.26
CA GLN A 117 10.26 15.05 -1.03
C GLN A 117 10.78 13.67 -1.38
N SER A 118 10.55 12.67 -0.53
CA SER A 118 10.87 11.29 -0.87
C SER A 118 9.84 10.74 -1.85
N PRO A 119 10.26 9.90 -2.81
CA PRO A 119 9.34 9.34 -3.79
C PRO A 119 8.38 8.32 -3.17
N LEU A 120 7.21 8.19 -3.78
CA LEU A 120 6.22 7.17 -3.47
C LEU A 120 5.74 6.54 -4.76
N ASP A 121 5.84 5.22 -4.88
CA ASP A 121 5.22 4.48 -5.96
C ASP A 121 3.88 3.92 -5.48
N ILE A 122 2.86 4.07 -6.31
CA ILE A 122 1.51 3.55 -6.08
C ILE A 122 1.21 2.52 -7.15
N ILE A 123 1.00 1.27 -6.73
CA ILE A 123 0.85 0.14 -7.63
C ILE A 123 -0.49 -0.55 -7.36
N ALA A 124 -1.37 -0.56 -8.35
CA ALA A 124 -2.60 -1.32 -8.27
C ALA A 124 -2.32 -2.78 -8.66
N CYS A 125 -2.38 -3.69 -7.68
CA CYS A 125 -2.13 -5.11 -7.87
C CYS A 125 -3.46 -5.83 -8.14
N GLU A 126 -4.19 -5.34 -9.12
CA GLU A 126 -5.52 -5.85 -9.47
C GLU A 126 -5.45 -6.70 -10.74
N ASN A 127 -6.44 -7.56 -10.91
CA ASN A 127 -6.57 -8.36 -12.13
C ASN A 127 -7.19 -7.49 -13.24
N MET A 128 -6.40 -6.55 -13.75
CA MET A 128 -6.80 -5.64 -14.83
C MET A 128 -5.57 -5.09 -15.54
N ILE A 129 -5.73 -4.70 -16.79
CA ILE A 129 -4.68 -4.03 -17.55
C ILE A 129 -4.71 -2.55 -17.20
N GLY A 130 -3.53 -1.95 -16.94
CA GLY A 130 -3.42 -0.52 -16.68
C GLY A 130 -4.03 -0.07 -15.36
N GLY A 131 -4.03 -0.94 -14.34
CA GLY A 131 -4.65 -0.63 -13.05
C GLY A 131 -4.06 0.57 -12.35
N SER A 132 -2.75 0.73 -12.39
CA SER A 132 -2.10 1.88 -11.75
C SER A 132 -2.44 3.20 -12.46
N GLU A 133 -2.48 3.19 -13.78
CA GLU A 133 -2.90 4.35 -14.57
C GLU A 133 -4.37 4.71 -14.32
N PHE A 134 -5.23 3.70 -14.23
CA PHE A 134 -6.64 3.89 -13.88
C PHE A 134 -6.78 4.54 -12.50
N LEU A 135 -6.02 4.03 -11.52
CA LEU A 135 -6.03 4.58 -10.16
C LEU A 135 -5.54 6.03 -10.15
N GLU A 136 -4.48 6.33 -10.88
CA GLU A 136 -3.97 7.69 -11.00
C GLU A 136 -5.05 8.64 -11.51
N GLU A 137 -5.78 8.23 -12.54
CA GLU A 137 -6.88 9.03 -13.10
C GLU A 137 -7.93 9.32 -12.04
N LYS A 138 -8.35 8.30 -11.28
CA LYS A 138 -9.36 8.48 -10.23
C LYS A 138 -8.86 9.35 -9.08
N VAL A 139 -7.63 9.17 -8.66
CA VAL A 139 -7.01 10.01 -7.63
C VAL A 139 -6.91 11.46 -8.09
N SER A 140 -6.54 11.69 -9.34
CA SER A 140 -6.39 13.02 -9.91
C SER A 140 -7.68 13.84 -9.93
N ASP A 141 -8.84 13.17 -9.97
CA ASP A 141 -10.14 13.85 -9.91
C ASP A 141 -10.34 14.65 -8.62
N TYR A 142 -9.61 14.31 -7.56
CA TYR A 142 -9.69 14.98 -6.26
C TYR A 142 -8.57 15.97 -6.00
N LEU A 143 -7.69 16.21 -6.98
CA LEU A 143 -6.50 17.01 -6.81
C LEU A 143 -6.58 18.34 -7.57
N SER A 144 -6.01 19.39 -6.96
CA SER A 144 -5.84 20.68 -7.63
C SER A 144 -4.68 20.64 -8.62
N GLU A 145 -4.53 21.68 -9.44
CA GLU A 145 -3.41 21.77 -10.36
C GLU A 145 -2.06 21.82 -9.61
N SER A 146 -2.00 22.50 -8.47
CA SER A 146 -0.77 22.52 -7.66
C SER A 146 -0.47 21.16 -7.03
N ASP A 147 -1.51 20.41 -6.66
CA ASP A 147 -1.35 19.03 -6.17
C ASP A 147 -0.78 18.14 -7.28
N LYS A 148 -1.31 18.27 -8.49
CA LYS A 148 -0.84 17.49 -9.65
C LYS A 148 0.61 17.80 -10.01
N LEU A 149 1.03 19.04 -9.83
CA LEU A 149 2.42 19.42 -10.05
C LEU A 149 3.34 18.71 -9.04
N TYR A 150 2.97 18.68 -7.76
CA TYR A 150 3.67 17.92 -6.75
C TYR A 150 3.72 16.43 -7.12
N LEU A 151 2.56 15.88 -7.52
CA LEU A 151 2.45 14.48 -7.92
C LEU A 151 3.45 14.13 -9.02
N SER A 152 3.58 14.98 -10.02
CA SER A 152 4.47 14.75 -11.16
C SER A 152 5.94 14.65 -10.76
N LYS A 153 6.32 15.26 -9.63
CA LYS A 153 7.71 15.29 -9.16
C LYS A 153 8.07 14.11 -8.26
N PHE A 154 7.13 13.64 -7.42
CA PHE A 154 7.47 12.72 -6.33
C PHE A 154 6.67 11.44 -6.33
N ILE A 155 5.56 11.37 -7.04
CA ILE A 155 4.64 10.24 -6.98
C ILE A 155 4.61 9.53 -8.35
N GLY A 156 4.80 8.22 -8.33
CA GLY A 156 4.69 7.39 -9.53
C GLY A 156 3.50 6.44 -9.44
N PHE A 157 2.93 6.11 -10.58
CA PHE A 157 1.88 5.09 -10.72
C PHE A 157 2.32 4.07 -11.78
N PRO A 158 3.38 3.29 -11.50
CA PRO A 158 3.91 2.38 -12.52
C PRO A 158 2.96 1.22 -12.79
N ASN A 159 2.84 0.84 -14.06
CA ASN A 159 2.09 -0.34 -14.50
C ASN A 159 2.99 -1.58 -14.50
N ALA A 160 3.89 -1.67 -13.54
CA ALA A 160 4.79 -2.79 -13.38
C ALA A 160 4.37 -3.64 -12.18
N ALA A 161 4.71 -4.93 -12.20
CA ALA A 161 4.46 -5.81 -11.08
C ALA A 161 5.26 -5.37 -9.85
N VAL A 162 4.67 -5.51 -8.67
CA VAL A 162 5.26 -5.08 -7.40
C VAL A 162 6.61 -5.76 -7.15
N ASP A 163 6.78 -7.01 -7.56
CA ASP A 163 8.03 -7.75 -7.37
C ASP A 163 9.19 -7.21 -8.22
N ARG A 164 8.91 -6.37 -9.20
CA ARG A 164 9.93 -5.68 -9.99
C ARG A 164 10.30 -4.32 -9.38
N ILE A 165 9.33 -3.65 -8.78
CA ILE A 165 9.53 -2.30 -8.22
C ILE A 165 10.21 -2.35 -6.85
N VAL A 166 9.78 -3.27 -5.99
CA VAL A 166 10.20 -3.33 -4.59
C VAL A 166 11.70 -3.55 -4.40
N PRO A 167 12.37 -4.46 -5.13
CA PRO A 167 13.82 -4.60 -5.01
C PRO A 167 14.59 -3.33 -5.38
N ALA A 168 14.12 -2.59 -6.40
CA ALA A 168 14.74 -1.34 -6.79
C ALA A 168 14.62 -0.28 -5.70
N GLN A 169 13.46 -0.18 -5.04
CA GLN A 169 13.26 0.73 -3.90
C GLN A 169 14.16 0.36 -2.72
N LYS A 170 14.31 -0.91 -2.44
CA LYS A 170 15.18 -1.38 -1.37
C LYS A 170 16.63 -0.93 -1.60
N HIS A 171 17.10 -1.02 -2.84
CA HIS A 171 18.45 -0.62 -3.20
C HIS A 171 18.67 0.89 -3.11
N LYS A 172 17.63 1.69 -3.33
CA LYS A 172 17.72 3.15 -3.20
C LYS A 172 17.97 3.61 -1.76
N ASP A 173 17.74 2.74 -0.80
CA ASP A 173 17.85 3.05 0.61
C ASP A 173 19.26 2.79 1.19
N VAL A 174 20.15 2.34 0.37
CA VAL A 174 21.53 2.03 0.78
C VAL A 174 22.41 3.27 0.74
#